data_e995aa26293df0d8843e7b6bb9d94ec3
#
_entry.id   e995aa26293df0d8843e7b6bb9d94ec3
#
_cell.length_a   1.000
_cell.length_b   1.000
_cell.length_c   1.000
_cell.angle_alpha   90.00
_cell.angle_beta   90.00
_cell.angle_gamma   90.00
#
_symmetry.space_group_name_H-M   'P 1'
#
loop_
_entity.id
_entity.type
_entity.pdbx_description
1 polymer ?
#
loop_
_entity_poly.entity_id
_entity_poly.type
_entity_poly.pdbx_seq_one_letter_code
_entity_poly.pdbx_strand_id
1 'polypeptide(L)'
;MLNSSAQPTATPRTVLVVEDEPTLATAIAQRITAEGWTARVASDGASAVQAATTLRPDLVIMDIMLPVMDGLEATKRIVAERPVPVLILTARDDEADKVIGLGAGADDYMTK
;
A
#
# COMPACT_ATOMS: atom_id res chain seq x y z
N MET A 1 -17.43 -15.90 22.37
CA MET A 1 -17.04 -15.57 21.89
C MET A 1 -16.85 -15.18 21.77
N LEU A 2 -16.97 -15.18 21.78
CA LEU A 2 -16.66 -14.73 21.38
C LEU A 2 -16.30 -14.28 21.13
N ASN A 3 -16.38 -14.37 21.01
CA ASN A 3 -15.99 -13.89 20.52
C ASN A 3 -15.87 -13.45 20.22
N SER A 4 -16.02 -13.64 20.43
CA SER A 4 -15.83 -13.16 20.00
C SER A 4 -15.72 -12.69 19.73
N SER A 5 -15.76 -12.83 20.04
CA SER A 5 -15.60 -12.31 19.70
C SER A 5 -15.63 -11.75 19.33
N ALA A 6 -15.51 -11.89 19.57
CA ALA A 6 -15.64 -11.31 19.10
C ALA A 6 -15.59 -10.38 18.89
N GLN A 7 -15.33 -10.25 18.43
CA GLN A 7 -15.26 -9.31 18.06
C GLN A 7 -15.88 -8.57 17.49
N PRO A 8 -15.68 -8.14 17.64
CA PRO A 8 -16.55 -7.37 17.21
C PRO A 8 -16.71 -6.99 15.89
N THR A 9 -17.32 -6.65 15.59
CA THR A 9 -17.94 -5.99 14.55
C THR A 9 -17.05 -4.98 13.90
N ALA A 10 -15.77 -5.11 14.09
CA ALA A 10 -14.84 -4.22 13.45
C ALA A 10 -14.92 -4.38 11.95
N THR A 11 -15.00 -3.27 11.23
CA THR A 11 -14.91 -3.26 9.78
C THR A 11 -13.57 -3.84 9.37
N PRO A 12 -13.51 -4.72 8.38
CA PRO A 12 -12.24 -5.23 7.89
C PRO A 12 -11.33 -4.09 7.45
N ARG A 13 -10.05 -4.23 7.74
CA ARG A 13 -9.08 -3.23 7.33
C ARG A 13 -8.91 -3.26 5.83
N THR A 14 -8.68 -2.09 5.25
CA THR A 14 -8.50 -1.94 3.81
C THR A 14 -7.04 -1.64 3.52
N VAL A 15 -6.47 -2.40 2.59
CA VAL A 15 -5.11 -2.21 2.14
C VAL A 15 -5.14 -1.82 0.68
N LEU A 16 -4.49 -0.72 0.34
CA LEU A 16 -4.33 -0.31 -1.04
C LEU A 16 -2.99 -0.84 -1.53
N VAL A 17 -3.04 -1.67 -2.56
CA VAL A 17 -1.85 -2.25 -3.18
C VAL A 17 -1.58 -1.51 -4.47
N VAL A 18 -0.45 -0.85 -4.57
CA VAL A 18 -0.09 -0.07 -5.75
C VAL A 18 1.06 -0.78 -6.46
N GLU A 19 0.73 -1.45 -7.54
CA GLU A 19 1.66 -2.31 -8.27
C GLU A 19 1.16 -2.44 -9.71
N ASP A 20 2.03 -2.17 -10.67
CA ASP A 20 1.63 -2.21 -12.08
C ASP A 20 1.78 -3.60 -12.72
N GLU A 21 2.52 -4.50 -12.09
CA GLU A 21 2.67 -5.86 -12.62
C GLU A 21 1.50 -6.72 -12.13
N PRO A 22 0.60 -7.16 -13.04
CA PRO A 22 -0.66 -7.79 -12.60
C PRO A 22 -0.48 -9.05 -11.77
N THR A 23 0.48 -9.89 -12.11
CA THR A 23 0.69 -11.15 -11.39
C THR A 23 1.10 -10.88 -9.94
N LEU A 24 2.00 -9.94 -9.74
CA LEU A 24 2.45 -9.61 -8.40
C LEU A 24 1.33 -8.90 -7.61
N ALA A 25 0.62 -7.98 -8.26
CA ALA A 25 -0.49 -7.29 -7.62
C ALA A 25 -1.54 -8.28 -7.13
N THR A 26 -1.88 -9.25 -7.99
CA THR A 26 -2.86 -10.27 -7.64
C THR A 26 -2.37 -11.15 -6.49
N ALA A 27 -1.10 -11.54 -6.51
CA ALA A 27 -0.55 -12.37 -5.45
C ALA A 27 -0.59 -11.66 -4.10
N ILE A 28 -0.24 -10.39 -4.09
CA ILE A 28 -0.26 -9.59 -2.86
C ILE A 28 -1.71 -9.45 -2.37
N ALA A 29 -2.61 -9.11 -3.27
CA ALA A 29 -4.02 -8.94 -2.90
C ALA A 29 -4.64 -10.22 -2.37
N GLN A 30 -4.30 -11.37 -2.96
CA GLN A 30 -4.79 -12.65 -2.48
C GLN A 30 -4.28 -12.96 -1.07
N ARG A 31 -3.03 -12.63 -0.79
CA ARG A 31 -2.46 -12.86 0.54
C ARG A 31 -3.16 -11.99 1.58
N ILE A 32 -3.40 -10.73 1.24
CA ILE A 32 -4.09 -9.80 2.12
C ILE A 32 -5.50 -10.29 2.40
N THR A 33 -6.20 -10.71 1.36
CA THR A 33 -7.57 -11.23 1.49
C THR A 33 -7.59 -12.48 2.36
N ALA A 34 -6.60 -13.35 2.22
CA ALA A 34 -6.50 -14.57 3.02
C ALA A 34 -6.34 -14.26 4.51
N GLU A 35 -5.78 -13.09 4.83
CA GLU A 35 -5.63 -12.68 6.22
C GLU A 35 -6.88 -11.99 6.77
N GLY A 36 -7.94 -11.93 5.99
CA GLY A 36 -9.20 -11.35 6.43
C GLY A 36 -9.36 -9.86 6.17
N TRP A 37 -8.45 -9.25 5.42
CA TRP A 37 -8.51 -7.82 5.12
C TRP A 37 -9.06 -7.61 3.72
N THR A 38 -9.47 -6.38 3.42
CA THR A 38 -9.94 -6.01 2.10
C THR A 38 -8.77 -5.44 1.30
N ALA A 39 -8.54 -5.97 0.10
CA ALA A 39 -7.48 -5.49 -0.77
C ALA A 39 -8.07 -4.73 -1.95
N ARG A 40 -7.47 -3.59 -2.29
CA ARG A 40 -7.78 -2.82 -3.48
C ARG A 40 -6.48 -2.60 -4.22
N VAL A 41 -6.53 -2.63 -5.54
CA VAL A 41 -5.33 -2.53 -6.36
C VAL A 41 -5.42 -1.28 -7.23
N ALA A 42 -4.32 -0.52 -7.27
CA ALA A 42 -4.12 0.57 -8.22
C ALA A 42 -2.87 0.23 -9.01
N SER A 43 -2.86 0.54 -10.30
CA SER A 43 -1.77 0.13 -11.17
C SER A 43 -0.81 1.27 -11.54
N ASP A 44 -1.05 2.47 -11.07
CA ASP A 44 -0.15 3.61 -11.28
C ASP A 44 -0.27 4.59 -10.13
N GLY A 45 0.66 5.55 -10.08
CA GLY A 45 0.73 6.49 -8.98
C GLY A 45 -0.44 7.45 -8.91
N ALA A 46 -0.91 7.91 -10.05
CA ALA A 46 -2.03 8.86 -10.08
C ALA A 46 -3.32 8.21 -9.58
N SER A 47 -3.59 6.99 -10.04
CA SER A 47 -4.75 6.22 -9.57
C SER A 47 -4.62 5.92 -8.07
N ALA A 48 -3.40 5.68 -7.60
CA ALA A 48 -3.16 5.41 -6.19
C ALA A 48 -3.51 6.60 -5.31
N VAL A 49 -3.10 7.80 -5.71
CA VAL A 49 -3.42 9.01 -4.95
C VAL A 49 -4.94 9.20 -4.87
N GLN A 50 -5.61 9.02 -5.99
CA GLN A 50 -7.06 9.15 -6.05
C GLN A 50 -7.75 8.09 -5.20
N ALA A 51 -7.29 6.83 -5.30
CA ALA A 51 -7.86 5.74 -4.51
C ALA A 51 -7.64 5.95 -3.02
N ALA A 52 -6.49 6.47 -2.62
CA ALA A 52 -6.21 6.72 -1.21
C ALA A 52 -7.20 7.75 -0.63
N THR A 53 -7.54 8.76 -1.41
CA THR A 53 -8.51 9.77 -0.98
C THR A 53 -9.90 9.16 -0.81
N THR A 54 -10.32 8.34 -1.78
CA THR A 54 -11.66 7.77 -1.80
C THR A 54 -11.82 6.64 -0.79
N LEU A 55 -10.85 5.72 -0.74
CA LEU A 55 -10.95 4.51 0.07
C LEU A 55 -10.53 4.72 1.52
N ARG A 56 -9.67 5.70 1.77
CA ARG A 56 -9.09 5.95 3.09
C ARG A 56 -8.53 4.66 3.69
N PRO A 57 -7.53 4.04 3.01
CA PRO A 57 -7.02 2.75 3.44
C PRO A 57 -6.30 2.83 4.78
N ASP A 58 -6.18 1.68 5.43
CA ASP A 58 -5.47 1.56 6.70
C ASP A 58 -3.98 1.31 6.47
N LEU A 59 -3.61 0.87 5.28
CA LEU A 59 -2.23 0.61 4.90
C LEU A 59 -2.10 0.75 3.39
N VAL A 60 -0.99 1.31 2.94
CA VAL A 60 -0.66 1.38 1.52
C VAL A 60 0.61 0.58 1.28
N ILE A 61 0.57 -0.34 0.32
CA ILE A 61 1.75 -1.06 -0.15
C ILE A 61 2.09 -0.44 -1.50
N MET A 62 3.25 0.21 -1.60
CA MET A 62 3.59 1.05 -2.74
C MET A 62 4.83 0.57 -3.46
N ASP A 63 4.67 0.20 -4.73
CA ASP A 63 5.81 -0.06 -5.61
C ASP A 63 6.43 1.28 -5.99
N ILE A 64 7.75 1.37 -5.94
CA ILE A 64 8.46 2.60 -6.31
C ILE A 64 8.41 2.82 -7.81
N MET A 65 8.62 1.77 -8.59
CA MET A 65 8.74 1.86 -10.05
C MET A 65 7.37 1.74 -10.71
N LEU A 66 6.68 2.87 -10.82
CA LEU A 66 5.34 2.92 -11.40
C LEU A 66 5.31 3.81 -12.63
N PRO A 67 4.38 3.53 -13.57
CA PRO A 67 4.15 4.43 -14.69
C PRO A 67 3.39 5.66 -14.25
N VAL A 68 3.43 6.71 -15.07
CA VAL A 68 2.70 7.98 -14.92
C VAL A 68 3.24 8.81 -13.76
N MET A 69 3.09 8.35 -12.54
CA MET A 69 3.63 9.01 -11.35
C MET A 69 4.32 7.94 -10.53
N ASP A 70 5.61 8.12 -10.24
CA ASP A 70 6.34 7.10 -9.51
C ASP A 70 5.86 6.97 -8.06
N GLY A 71 6.23 5.85 -7.43
CA GLY A 71 5.75 5.54 -6.09
C GLY A 71 6.21 6.52 -5.02
N LEU A 72 7.34 7.18 -5.21
CA LEU A 72 7.84 8.16 -4.25
C LEU A 72 6.98 9.41 -4.25
N GLU A 73 6.65 9.91 -5.43
CA GLU A 73 5.78 11.07 -5.54
C GLU A 73 4.38 10.75 -5.04
N ALA A 74 3.86 9.57 -5.37
CA ALA A 74 2.55 9.14 -4.90
C ALA A 74 2.53 9.05 -3.37
N THR A 75 3.59 8.51 -2.77
CA THR A 75 3.70 8.41 -1.31
C THR A 75 3.64 9.79 -0.67
N LYS A 76 4.41 10.74 -1.20
CA LYS A 76 4.41 12.10 -0.66
C LYS A 76 3.00 12.70 -0.67
N ARG A 77 2.29 12.54 -1.76
CA ARG A 77 0.95 13.11 -1.90
C ARG A 77 -0.04 12.44 -0.97
N ILE A 78 0.05 11.11 -0.85
CA ILE A 78 -0.87 10.35 -0.01
C ILE A 78 -0.70 10.72 1.46
N VAL A 79 0.54 10.73 1.97
CA VAL A 79 0.77 11.02 3.38
C VAL A 79 0.56 12.49 3.71
N ALA A 80 0.71 13.38 2.72
CA ALA A 80 0.46 14.81 2.94
C ALA A 80 -1.02 15.08 3.16
N GLU A 81 -1.89 14.31 2.55
CA GLU A 81 -3.32 14.50 2.68
C GLU A 81 -3.86 13.88 3.96
N ARG A 82 -3.38 12.69 4.32
CA ARG A 82 -3.83 11.98 5.53
C ARG A 82 -2.74 11.03 5.98
N PRO A 83 -2.37 11.05 7.27
CA PRO A 83 -1.38 10.09 7.76
C PRO A 83 -1.90 8.66 7.55
N VAL A 84 -1.11 7.84 6.91
CA VAL A 84 -1.41 6.43 6.69
C VAL A 84 -0.10 5.69 6.58
N PRO A 85 0.03 4.51 7.18
CA PRO A 85 1.25 3.71 7.04
C PRO A 85 1.47 3.33 5.58
N VAL A 86 2.70 3.50 5.11
CA VAL A 86 3.09 3.15 3.74
C VAL A 86 4.27 2.20 3.80
N LEU A 87 4.12 1.05 3.16
CA LEU A 87 5.17 0.05 3.01
C LEU A 87 5.65 0.09 1.57
N ILE A 88 6.92 0.43 1.38
CA ILE A 88 7.50 0.52 0.05
C ILE A 88 7.95 -0.86 -0.43
N LEU A 89 7.63 -1.19 -1.68
CA LEU A 89 8.16 -2.36 -2.35
C LEU A 89 9.32 -1.94 -3.23
N THR A 90 10.46 -2.61 -3.09
CA THR A 90 11.63 -2.34 -3.92
C THR A 90 12.03 -3.61 -4.65
N ALA A 91 12.67 -3.44 -5.80
CA ALA A 91 13.15 -4.55 -6.63
C ALA A 91 14.50 -4.99 -6.16
N ARG A 92 14.79 -5.51 -5.14
CA ARG A 92 16.03 -5.89 -4.56
C ARG A 92 16.34 -5.06 -3.37
N ASP A 93 17.46 -5.31 -2.84
CA ASP A 93 17.99 -4.67 -1.67
C ASP A 93 18.71 -3.38 -2.05
N ASP A 94 17.98 -2.44 -2.57
CA ASP A 94 18.53 -1.17 -3.03
C ASP A 94 18.49 -0.14 -1.91
N GLU A 95 19.64 0.13 -1.31
CA GLU A 95 19.75 1.05 -0.18
C GLU A 95 19.30 2.47 -0.54
N ALA A 96 19.62 2.93 -1.74
CA ALA A 96 19.24 4.27 -2.16
C ALA A 96 17.72 4.42 -2.22
N ASP A 97 17.03 3.43 -2.80
CA ASP A 97 15.57 3.45 -2.88
C ASP A 97 14.93 3.39 -1.50
N LYS A 98 15.51 2.62 -0.59
CA LYS A 98 14.98 2.53 0.77
C LYS A 98 15.07 3.87 1.49
N VAL A 99 16.23 4.52 1.42
CA VAL A 99 16.44 5.80 2.08
C VAL A 99 15.51 6.87 1.50
N ILE A 100 15.40 6.91 0.17
CA ILE A 100 14.53 7.87 -0.49
C ILE A 100 13.07 7.62 -0.16
N GLY A 101 12.65 6.35 -0.15
CA GLY A 101 11.28 5.98 0.18
C GLY A 101 10.89 6.41 1.58
N LEU A 102 11.76 6.15 2.57
CA LEU A 102 11.49 6.56 3.93
C LEU A 102 11.48 8.08 4.06
N GLY A 103 12.35 8.76 3.32
CA GLY A 103 12.39 10.21 3.30
C GLY A 103 11.15 10.84 2.67
N ALA A 104 10.45 10.09 1.80
CA ALA A 104 9.23 10.57 1.16
C ALA A 104 8.00 10.39 2.08
N GLY A 105 8.15 9.72 3.20
CA GLY A 105 7.06 9.54 4.15
C GLY A 105 6.64 8.10 4.38
N ALA A 106 7.35 7.13 3.78
CA ALA A 106 7.03 5.72 4.02
C ALA A 106 7.50 5.32 5.42
N ASP A 107 6.80 4.35 5.99
CA ASP A 107 7.11 3.87 7.34
C ASP A 107 8.08 2.69 7.33
N ASP A 108 8.15 1.97 6.22
CA ASP A 108 9.00 0.80 6.11
C ASP A 108 9.14 0.42 4.64
N TYR A 109 9.94 -0.58 4.37
CA TYR A 109 10.14 -1.07 3.00
C TYR A 109 10.24 -2.59 3.02
N MET A 110 10.02 -3.19 1.85
CA MET A 110 10.15 -4.63 1.68
C MET A 110 10.67 -4.90 0.28
N THR A 111 11.56 -5.87 0.14
CA THR A 111 12.08 -6.30 -1.15
C THR A 111 11.07 -7.24 -1.81
N LYS A 112 10.87 -7.04 -3.09
CA LYS A 112 9.99 -7.91 -3.87
C LYS A 112 10.50 -9.34 -3.92
#